data_741e2422329311dddaa36e4e714a393e
#
_entry.id   741e2422329311dddaa36e4e714a393e
#
_cell.length_a   1.000
_cell.length_b   1.000
_cell.length_c   1.000
_cell.angle_alpha   90.00
_cell.angle_beta   90.00
_cell.angle_gamma   90.00
#
_symmetry.space_group_name_H-M   'P 1'
#
loop_
_entity.id
_entity.type
_entity.pdbx_description
1 polymer ?
#
loop_
_entity_poly.entity_id
_entity_poly.type
_entity_poly.pdbx_seq_one_letter_code
_entity_poly.pdbx_strand_id
1 'polypeptide(L)'
;RGWVEEQCGGVVEDDDVKEEIVSVLKAYTRMHGNRRPEVTYPDTYHVTHYGESSKMIHLCHRIKKMADDIDGKLPEEAKASYYGLVYYPAVAGANVQLMNLYAAKNQFYAKYGVAAAKDYAEKVKQCITYDEELTNYYNKEMADGKWDGMMLSAHIGFTHWNDEDWKYPETVQGAVSDEDKLLVHAADSDCFVSEGEVSLPEFTSV
;
A
#
# COMPACT_ATOMS: atom_id res chain seq x y z
N ARG A 1 -6.35 19.59 12.48
CA ARG A 1 -6.78 20.79 11.74
C ARG A 1 -5.84 21.98 12.00
N GLY A 2 -5.61 22.40 13.26
CA GLY A 2 -4.76 23.55 13.58
C GLY A 2 -3.36 23.50 12.95
N TRP A 3 -2.71 22.35 12.95
CA TRP A 3 -1.41 22.19 12.27
C TRP A 3 -1.49 22.45 10.75
N VAL A 4 -2.54 21.95 10.08
CA VAL A 4 -2.71 22.20 8.63
C VAL A 4 -2.98 23.68 8.37
N GLU A 5 -3.79 24.34 9.18
CA GLU A 5 -4.04 25.78 9.08
C GLU A 5 -2.75 26.59 9.26
N GLU A 6 -1.91 26.20 10.24
CA GLU A 6 -0.62 26.83 10.48
C GLU A 6 0.37 26.63 9.31
N GLN A 7 0.47 25.40 8.77
CA GLN A 7 1.40 25.09 7.68
C GLN A 7 0.93 25.62 6.32
N CYS A 8 -0.38 25.68 6.10
CA CYS A 8 -0.96 26.26 4.87
C CYS A 8 -1.02 27.80 4.89
N GLY A 9 -0.67 28.43 6.01
CA GLY A 9 -0.91 29.84 6.30
C GLY A 9 -0.59 30.82 5.15
N GLY A 10 -1.63 31.32 4.48
CA GLY A 10 -1.53 32.29 3.40
C GLY A 10 -1.15 31.75 2.01
N VAL A 11 -0.82 30.46 1.88
CA VAL A 11 -0.45 29.83 0.59
C VAL A 11 -1.62 29.03 0.03
N VAL A 12 -2.33 28.26 0.85
CA VAL A 12 -3.54 27.55 0.46
C VAL A 12 -4.73 28.25 1.09
N GLU A 13 -5.49 28.99 0.28
CA GLU A 13 -6.64 29.77 0.76
C GLU A 13 -7.92 28.94 0.85
N ASP A 14 -8.05 27.90 0.02
CA ASP A 14 -9.24 27.05 -0.06
C ASP A 14 -9.37 26.16 1.18
N ASP A 15 -10.41 26.41 1.97
CA ASP A 15 -10.70 25.64 3.19
C ASP A 15 -11.11 24.20 2.92
N ASP A 16 -11.72 23.90 1.77
CA ASP A 16 -12.06 22.54 1.38
C ASP A 16 -10.78 21.73 1.10
N VAL A 17 -9.78 22.31 0.45
CA VAL A 17 -8.47 21.69 0.24
C VAL A 17 -7.76 21.41 1.56
N LYS A 18 -7.82 22.34 2.52
CA LYS A 18 -7.27 22.12 3.88
C LYS A 18 -7.94 20.96 4.60
N GLU A 19 -9.27 20.82 4.49
CA GLU A 19 -10.00 19.70 5.09
C GLU A 19 -9.69 18.37 4.38
N GLU A 20 -9.45 18.38 3.07
CA GLU A 20 -8.98 17.21 2.34
C GLU A 20 -7.59 16.78 2.83
N ILE A 21 -6.65 17.70 3.03
CA ILE A 21 -5.32 17.42 3.62
C ILE A 21 -5.47 16.80 5.01
N VAL A 22 -6.34 17.35 5.87
CA VAL A 22 -6.65 16.77 7.19
C VAL A 22 -7.16 15.33 7.05
N SER A 23 -7.98 15.08 6.04
CA SER A 23 -8.55 13.75 5.79
C SER A 23 -7.51 12.73 5.36
N VAL A 24 -6.55 13.11 4.50
CA VAL A 24 -5.40 12.25 4.15
C VAL A 24 -4.57 11.94 5.38
N LEU A 25 -4.21 12.94 6.18
CA LEU A 25 -3.43 12.76 7.39
C LEU A 25 -4.11 11.82 8.40
N LYS A 26 -5.43 11.96 8.58
CA LYS A 26 -6.22 11.05 9.45
C LYS A 26 -6.23 9.63 8.92
N ALA A 27 -6.45 9.44 7.61
CA ALA A 27 -6.48 8.13 6.98
C ALA A 27 -5.12 7.43 7.06
N TYR A 28 -4.05 8.14 6.74
CA TYR A 28 -2.67 7.69 6.83
C TYR A 28 -2.28 7.33 8.28
N THR A 29 -2.53 8.22 9.23
CA THR A 29 -2.23 7.98 10.65
C THR A 29 -2.99 6.76 11.18
N ARG A 30 -4.26 6.58 10.77
CA ARG A 30 -5.05 5.40 11.14
C ARG A 30 -4.49 4.11 10.54
N MET A 31 -4.06 4.14 9.27
CA MET A 31 -3.43 3.00 8.60
C MET A 31 -2.18 2.57 9.35
N HIS A 32 -1.29 3.50 9.67
CA HIS A 32 -0.06 3.24 10.43
C HIS A 32 -0.31 2.87 11.89
N GLY A 33 -1.40 3.35 12.48
CA GLY A 33 -1.84 2.95 13.81
C GLY A 33 -2.26 1.48 13.89
N ASN A 34 -2.75 0.90 12.78
CA ASN A 34 -3.03 -0.53 12.72
C ASN A 34 -1.72 -1.36 12.67
N ARG A 35 -0.84 -1.03 11.75
CA ARG A 35 0.47 -1.68 11.60
C ARG A 35 1.44 -0.74 10.90
N ARG A 36 2.61 -0.51 11.48
CA ARG A 36 3.65 0.30 10.86
C ARG A 36 4.29 -0.43 9.67
N PRO A 37 4.70 0.29 8.61
CA PRO A 37 5.31 -0.31 7.42
C PRO A 37 6.51 -1.20 7.73
N GLU A 38 7.38 -0.79 8.64
CA GLU A 38 8.62 -1.49 9.00
C GLU A 38 8.38 -2.89 9.61
N VAL A 39 7.18 -3.12 10.11
CA VAL A 39 6.78 -4.40 10.72
C VAL A 39 5.61 -5.04 9.99
N THR A 40 5.41 -4.66 8.73
CA THR A 40 4.41 -5.25 7.84
C THR A 40 5.08 -6.29 6.94
N TYR A 41 4.52 -7.46 6.91
CA TYR A 41 4.97 -8.60 6.10
C TYR A 41 3.77 -9.18 5.32
N PRO A 42 4.00 -10.06 4.33
CA PRO A 42 2.90 -10.68 3.59
C PRO A 42 1.85 -11.41 4.45
N ASP A 43 2.25 -11.95 5.60
CA ASP A 43 1.38 -12.65 6.54
C ASP A 43 0.66 -11.75 7.57
N THR A 44 0.87 -10.42 7.50
CA THR A 44 0.29 -9.47 8.48
C THR A 44 -1.23 -9.41 8.40
N TYR A 45 -1.79 -9.42 7.19
CA TYR A 45 -3.22 -9.39 6.94
C TYR A 45 -3.67 -10.63 6.20
N HIS A 46 -4.65 -11.32 6.75
CA HIS A 46 -5.12 -12.56 6.14
C HIS A 46 -5.77 -12.32 4.77
N VAL A 47 -5.44 -13.17 3.80
CA VAL A 47 -5.92 -12.98 2.40
C VAL A 47 -7.43 -13.19 2.28
N THR A 48 -7.97 -14.18 2.99
CA THR A 48 -9.38 -14.60 2.90
C THR A 48 -10.20 -14.20 4.12
N HIS A 49 -9.66 -14.36 5.35
CA HIS A 49 -10.44 -14.18 6.56
C HIS A 49 -10.86 -12.72 6.77
N TYR A 50 -12.12 -12.52 7.15
CA TYR A 50 -12.74 -11.24 7.49
C TYR A 50 -12.57 -10.12 6.43
N GLY A 51 -12.07 -10.47 5.25
CA GLY A 51 -11.77 -9.50 4.20
C GLY A 51 -10.67 -8.48 4.57
N GLU A 52 -9.77 -8.83 5.49
CA GLU A 52 -8.73 -7.93 6.01
C GLU A 52 -7.86 -7.36 4.91
N SER A 53 -7.27 -8.24 4.09
CA SER A 53 -6.41 -7.85 2.96
C SER A 53 -7.15 -6.92 1.99
N SER A 54 -8.39 -7.25 1.63
CA SER A 54 -9.19 -6.43 0.70
C SER A 54 -9.52 -5.06 1.28
N LYS A 55 -9.92 -4.99 2.56
CA LYS A 55 -10.19 -3.72 3.25
C LYS A 55 -8.96 -2.82 3.30
N MET A 56 -7.79 -3.40 3.58
CA MET A 56 -6.53 -2.66 3.62
C MET A 56 -6.11 -2.18 2.23
N ILE A 57 -6.24 -3.01 1.19
CA ILE A 57 -5.99 -2.61 -0.21
C ILE A 57 -6.87 -1.41 -0.58
N HIS A 58 -8.17 -1.46 -0.27
CA HIS A 58 -9.08 -0.34 -0.54
C HIS A 58 -8.68 0.94 0.22
N LEU A 59 -8.26 0.81 1.47
CA LEU A 59 -7.79 1.96 2.26
C LEU A 59 -6.54 2.59 1.63
N CYS A 60 -5.55 1.77 1.24
CA CYS A 60 -4.33 2.24 0.61
C CYS A 60 -4.61 2.97 -0.71
N HIS A 61 -5.43 2.39 -1.59
CA HIS A 61 -5.82 3.06 -2.84
C HIS A 61 -6.58 4.35 -2.60
N ARG A 62 -7.45 4.39 -1.60
CA ARG A 62 -8.16 5.62 -1.24
C ARG A 62 -7.20 6.71 -0.77
N ILE A 63 -6.21 6.37 0.08
CA ILE A 63 -5.19 7.33 0.53
C ILE A 63 -4.43 7.90 -0.66
N LYS A 64 -3.94 7.05 -1.56
CA LYS A 64 -3.22 7.47 -2.76
C LYS A 64 -4.07 8.41 -3.61
N LYS A 65 -5.30 8.00 -3.93
CA LYS A 65 -6.22 8.82 -4.73
C LYS A 65 -6.50 10.18 -4.09
N MET A 66 -6.78 10.22 -2.79
CA MET A 66 -7.03 11.49 -2.09
C MET A 66 -5.80 12.41 -2.13
N ALA A 67 -4.60 11.85 -2.00
CA ALA A 67 -3.37 12.62 -2.07
C ALA A 67 -3.12 13.19 -3.47
N ASP A 68 -3.36 12.38 -4.52
CA ASP A 68 -3.25 12.81 -5.93
C ASP A 68 -4.28 13.90 -6.26
N ASP A 69 -5.54 13.74 -5.82
CA ASP A 69 -6.61 14.72 -6.06
C ASP A 69 -6.29 16.09 -5.44
N ILE A 70 -5.59 16.12 -4.30
CA ILE A 70 -5.16 17.36 -3.63
C ILE A 70 -4.01 18.01 -4.39
N ASP A 71 -3.00 17.25 -4.81
CA ASP A 71 -1.84 17.78 -5.53
C ASP A 71 -2.23 18.58 -6.76
N GLY A 72 -3.24 18.11 -7.49
CA GLY A 72 -3.79 18.82 -8.65
C GLY A 72 -4.52 20.14 -8.35
N LYS A 73 -4.85 20.42 -7.07
CA LYS A 73 -5.55 21.63 -6.64
C LYS A 73 -4.63 22.67 -6.02
N LEU A 74 -3.40 22.28 -5.69
CA LEU A 74 -2.46 23.14 -4.96
C LEU A 74 -1.77 24.16 -5.88
N PRO A 75 -1.56 25.40 -5.38
CA PRO A 75 -0.67 26.33 -6.05
C PRO A 75 0.77 25.83 -6.03
N GLU A 76 1.55 26.22 -7.02
CA GLU A 76 2.92 25.69 -7.24
C GLU A 76 3.83 25.86 -6.02
N GLU A 77 3.73 26.99 -5.35
CA GLU A 77 4.51 27.28 -4.13
C GLU A 77 4.20 26.37 -2.93
N ALA A 78 3.03 25.71 -2.93
CA ALA A 78 2.64 24.78 -1.87
C ALA A 78 3.08 23.34 -2.15
N LYS A 79 3.31 22.98 -3.42
CA LYS A 79 3.52 21.58 -3.84
C LYS A 79 4.71 20.90 -3.16
N ALA A 80 5.86 21.55 -3.09
CA ALA A 80 7.03 20.97 -2.47
C ALA A 80 6.81 20.67 -0.97
N SER A 81 6.18 21.59 -0.25
CA SER A 81 5.85 21.41 1.16
C SER A 81 4.78 20.32 1.36
N TYR A 82 3.76 20.32 0.53
CA TYR A 82 2.73 19.28 0.53
C TYR A 82 3.33 17.90 0.25
N TYR A 83 4.17 17.80 -0.79
CA TYR A 83 4.82 16.54 -1.14
C TYR A 83 5.64 16.00 0.04
N GLY A 84 6.52 16.81 0.61
CA GLY A 84 7.40 16.37 1.70
C GLY A 84 6.68 16.04 3.01
N LEU A 85 5.63 16.79 3.36
CA LEU A 85 4.98 16.70 4.66
C LEU A 85 3.73 15.80 4.68
N VAL A 86 3.07 15.61 3.54
CA VAL A 86 1.78 14.91 3.46
C VAL A 86 1.80 13.81 2.41
N TYR A 87 2.11 14.16 1.17
CA TYR A 87 2.01 13.23 0.04
C TYR A 87 2.96 12.04 0.20
N TYR A 88 4.26 12.30 0.29
CA TYR A 88 5.26 11.24 0.35
C TYR A 88 5.03 10.29 1.53
N PRO A 89 4.91 10.73 2.80
CA PRO A 89 4.69 9.80 3.90
C PRO A 89 3.39 9.00 3.77
N ALA A 90 2.31 9.61 3.25
CA ALA A 90 1.03 8.94 3.09
C ALA A 90 1.05 7.93 1.92
N VAL A 91 1.56 8.33 0.77
CA VAL A 91 1.56 7.55 -0.47
C VAL A 91 2.63 6.45 -0.43
N ALA A 92 3.86 6.76 0.02
CA ALA A 92 4.92 5.77 0.17
C ALA A 92 4.55 4.71 1.22
N GLY A 93 3.99 5.14 2.37
CA GLY A 93 3.49 4.22 3.39
C GLY A 93 2.37 3.30 2.87
N ALA A 94 1.41 3.84 2.11
CA ALA A 94 0.37 3.06 1.47
C ALA A 94 0.94 2.10 0.41
N ASN A 95 1.97 2.52 -0.33
CA ASN A 95 2.64 1.70 -1.33
C ASN A 95 3.36 0.49 -0.73
N VAL A 96 4.07 0.67 0.39
CA VAL A 96 4.71 -0.43 1.14
C VAL A 96 3.67 -1.43 1.66
N GLN A 97 2.53 -0.94 2.17
CA GLN A 97 1.42 -1.81 2.57
C GLN A 97 0.87 -2.61 1.38
N LEU A 98 0.62 -1.96 0.23
CA LEU A 98 0.15 -2.62 -0.99
C LEU A 98 1.14 -3.68 -1.49
N MET A 99 2.44 -3.40 -1.46
CA MET A 99 3.49 -4.33 -1.85
C MET A 99 3.40 -5.65 -1.07
N ASN A 100 3.29 -5.57 0.26
CA ASN A 100 3.15 -6.74 1.13
C ASN A 100 1.80 -7.47 0.90
N LEU A 101 0.70 -6.74 0.75
CA LEU A 101 -0.62 -7.32 0.50
C LEU A 101 -0.69 -8.03 -0.86
N TYR A 102 -0.04 -7.49 -1.88
CA TYR A 102 0.04 -8.15 -3.19
C TYR A 102 0.96 -9.36 -3.16
N ALA A 103 2.07 -9.31 -2.41
CA ALA A 103 2.92 -10.48 -2.20
C ALA A 103 2.15 -11.60 -1.46
N ALA A 104 1.36 -11.26 -0.44
CA ALA A 104 0.49 -12.21 0.25
C ALA A 104 -0.49 -12.89 -0.72
N LYS A 105 -1.17 -12.11 -1.55
CA LYS A 105 -2.10 -12.65 -2.56
C LYS A 105 -1.38 -13.48 -3.62
N ASN A 106 -0.21 -13.05 -4.07
CA ASN A 106 0.60 -13.83 -5.01
C ASN A 106 0.94 -15.20 -4.40
N GLN A 107 1.52 -15.24 -3.21
CA GLN A 107 1.91 -16.48 -2.52
C GLN A 107 0.70 -17.38 -2.26
N PHE A 108 -0.41 -16.80 -1.81
CA PHE A 108 -1.64 -17.53 -1.53
C PHE A 108 -2.22 -18.15 -2.81
N TYR A 109 -2.39 -17.38 -3.88
CA TYR A 109 -2.92 -17.89 -5.14
C TYR A 109 -1.98 -18.87 -5.83
N ALA A 110 -0.67 -18.65 -5.76
CA ALA A 110 0.31 -19.58 -6.30
C ALA A 110 0.26 -20.96 -5.61
N LYS A 111 0.03 -20.99 -4.30
CA LYS A 111 -0.16 -22.24 -3.53
C LYS A 111 -1.29 -23.11 -4.09
N TYR A 112 -2.31 -22.50 -4.64
CA TYR A 112 -3.47 -23.17 -5.21
C TYR A 112 -3.47 -23.23 -6.75
N GLY A 113 -2.39 -22.82 -7.40
CA GLY A 113 -2.26 -22.84 -8.85
C GLY A 113 -3.18 -21.86 -9.58
N VAL A 114 -3.64 -20.79 -8.91
CA VAL A 114 -4.54 -19.78 -9.48
C VAL A 114 -3.77 -18.82 -10.38
N ALA A 115 -4.24 -18.63 -11.62
CA ALA A 115 -3.58 -17.78 -12.62
C ALA A 115 -3.37 -16.33 -12.15
N ALA A 116 -4.28 -15.77 -11.36
CA ALA A 116 -4.16 -14.43 -10.77
C ALA A 116 -2.88 -14.22 -9.93
N ALA A 117 -2.16 -15.28 -9.54
CA ALA A 117 -0.88 -15.15 -8.87
C ALA A 117 0.12 -14.34 -9.72
N LYS A 118 0.14 -14.54 -11.05
CA LYS A 118 1.02 -13.80 -11.97
C LYS A 118 0.74 -12.29 -11.92
N ASP A 119 -0.53 -11.89 -11.90
CA ASP A 119 -0.93 -10.49 -11.85
C ASP A 119 -0.51 -9.81 -10.55
N TYR A 120 -0.58 -10.55 -9.43
CA TYR A 120 -0.14 -10.02 -8.15
C TYR A 120 1.39 -9.93 -8.05
N ALA A 121 2.15 -10.84 -8.67
CA ALA A 121 3.60 -10.70 -8.77
C ALA A 121 3.99 -9.45 -9.56
N GLU A 122 3.26 -9.15 -10.64
CA GLU A 122 3.50 -7.94 -11.43
C GLU A 122 3.14 -6.67 -10.65
N LYS A 123 2.05 -6.69 -9.87
CA LYS A 123 1.70 -5.58 -8.98
C LYS A 123 2.75 -5.31 -7.91
N VAL A 124 3.42 -6.34 -7.39
CA VAL A 124 4.56 -6.15 -6.46
C VAL A 124 5.69 -5.41 -7.15
N LYS A 125 6.06 -5.79 -8.39
CA LYS A 125 7.09 -5.08 -9.17
C LYS A 125 6.71 -3.63 -9.41
N GLN A 126 5.44 -3.37 -9.77
CA GLN A 126 4.94 -2.00 -9.93
C GLN A 126 5.06 -1.18 -8.65
N CYS A 127 4.80 -1.78 -7.49
CA CYS A 127 5.01 -1.10 -6.21
C CYS A 127 6.49 -0.78 -5.96
N ILE A 128 7.40 -1.68 -6.32
CA ILE A 128 8.85 -1.45 -6.19
C ILE A 128 9.28 -0.28 -7.09
N THR A 129 8.92 -0.30 -8.37
CA THR A 129 9.23 0.80 -9.30
C THR A 129 8.64 2.12 -8.81
N TYR A 130 7.40 2.10 -8.34
CA TYR A 130 6.75 3.32 -7.85
C TYR A 130 7.43 3.86 -6.57
N ASP A 131 7.93 3.01 -5.70
CA ASP A 131 8.71 3.41 -4.52
C ASP A 131 10.01 4.13 -4.94
N GLU A 132 10.70 3.61 -5.96
CA GLU A 132 11.88 4.23 -6.55
C GLU A 132 11.54 5.61 -7.17
N GLU A 133 10.42 5.73 -7.88
CA GLU A 133 9.95 6.98 -8.47
C GLU A 133 9.66 8.04 -7.39
N LEU A 134 8.92 7.66 -6.33
CA LEU A 134 8.62 8.55 -5.21
C LEU A 134 9.88 9.06 -4.51
N THR A 135 10.81 8.16 -4.26
CA THR A 135 12.09 8.45 -3.61
C THR A 135 12.97 9.34 -4.49
N ASN A 136 12.99 9.06 -5.78
CA ASN A 136 13.77 9.84 -6.76
C ASN A 136 13.24 11.28 -6.88
N TYR A 137 11.92 11.43 -6.99
CA TYR A 137 11.30 12.75 -7.00
C TYR A 137 11.62 13.55 -5.73
N TYR A 138 11.52 12.92 -4.55
CA TYR A 138 11.86 13.57 -3.28
C TYR A 138 13.30 14.08 -3.24
N ASN A 139 14.24 13.22 -3.64
CA ASN A 139 15.67 13.54 -3.54
C ASN A 139 16.16 14.47 -4.65
N LYS A 140 15.66 14.34 -5.88
CA LYS A 140 16.27 14.94 -7.06
C LYS A 140 15.49 16.08 -7.67
N GLU A 141 14.16 16.06 -7.54
CA GLU A 141 13.29 16.99 -8.28
C GLU A 141 12.59 17.98 -7.34
N MET A 142 12.04 17.49 -6.23
CA MET A 142 11.33 18.34 -5.28
C MET A 142 12.20 19.50 -4.79
N ALA A 143 11.65 20.72 -4.87
CA ALA A 143 12.34 21.95 -4.47
C ALA A 143 13.75 22.09 -5.11
N ASP A 144 13.84 21.82 -6.44
CA ASP A 144 15.07 21.87 -7.21
C ASP A 144 16.20 20.99 -6.65
N GLY A 145 15.86 19.82 -6.09
CA GLY A 145 16.82 18.88 -5.50
C GLY A 145 17.42 19.33 -4.16
N LYS A 146 16.82 20.30 -3.49
CA LYS A 146 17.28 20.79 -2.18
C LYS A 146 17.44 19.67 -1.15
N TRP A 147 16.63 18.63 -1.25
CA TRP A 147 16.56 17.53 -0.29
C TRP A 147 17.29 16.27 -0.76
N ASP A 148 18.23 16.42 -1.71
CA ASP A 148 19.02 15.29 -2.19
C ASP A 148 19.71 14.56 -1.04
N GLY A 149 19.55 13.23 -1.04
CA GLY A 149 20.12 12.37 -0.01
C GLY A 149 19.27 12.18 1.26
N MET A 150 18.09 12.81 1.36
CA MET A 150 17.22 12.63 2.53
C MET A 150 16.54 11.26 2.57
N MET A 151 16.14 10.71 1.41
CA MET A 151 15.46 9.42 1.29
C MET A 151 16.38 8.37 0.67
N LEU A 152 17.52 8.08 1.32
CA LEU A 152 18.49 7.09 0.86
C LEU A 152 18.54 5.83 1.72
N SER A 153 18.09 5.90 2.97
CA SER A 153 18.10 4.73 3.86
C SER A 153 17.14 3.65 3.39
N ALA A 154 17.54 2.39 3.50
CA ALA A 154 16.66 1.26 3.27
C ALA A 154 15.42 1.37 4.19
N HIS A 155 14.23 1.43 3.60
CA HIS A 155 12.97 1.57 4.32
C HIS A 155 12.03 0.37 4.12
N ILE A 156 12.43 -0.57 3.27
CA ILE A 156 11.71 -1.80 3.00
C ILE A 156 12.48 -2.99 3.58
N GLY A 157 11.87 -3.65 4.56
CA GLY A 157 12.40 -4.87 5.18
C GLY A 157 13.66 -4.65 6.01
N PHE A 158 13.98 -3.43 6.43
CA PHE A 158 15.10 -3.21 7.33
C PHE A 158 14.81 -3.82 8.72
N THR A 159 15.86 -4.38 9.33
CA THR A 159 15.80 -4.98 10.66
C THR A 159 16.70 -4.27 11.67
N HIS A 160 17.67 -3.53 11.18
CA HIS A 160 18.65 -2.78 11.96
C HIS A 160 18.86 -1.39 11.34
N TRP A 161 19.27 -0.42 12.16
CA TRP A 161 19.53 0.94 11.71
C TRP A 161 20.64 1.07 10.64
N ASN A 162 21.50 0.07 10.55
CA ASN A 162 22.61 0.04 9.59
C ASN A 162 22.36 -0.88 8.39
N ASP A 163 21.12 -1.33 8.20
CA ASP A 163 20.76 -2.11 7.01
C ASP A 163 20.84 -1.20 5.77
N GLU A 164 21.68 -1.60 4.81
CA GLU A 164 21.84 -0.93 3.52
C GLU A 164 21.07 -1.67 2.41
N ASP A 165 20.71 -2.92 2.65
CA ASP A 165 20.04 -3.77 1.68
C ASP A 165 18.51 -3.71 1.80
N TRP A 166 17.85 -3.45 0.70
CA TRP A 166 16.40 -3.45 0.61
C TRP A 166 15.88 -4.87 0.46
N LYS A 167 15.01 -5.29 1.36
CA LYS A 167 14.46 -6.64 1.39
C LYS A 167 13.00 -6.63 0.93
N TYR A 168 12.81 -6.72 -0.37
CA TYR A 168 11.47 -6.80 -0.95
C TYR A 168 10.78 -8.12 -0.59
N PRO A 169 9.45 -8.13 -0.47
CA PRO A 169 8.71 -9.37 -0.22
C PRO A 169 8.85 -10.31 -1.42
N GLU A 170 9.07 -11.60 -1.11
CA GLU A 170 9.21 -12.63 -2.13
C GLU A 170 7.90 -12.88 -2.88
N THR A 171 8.02 -13.13 -4.19
CA THR A 171 6.91 -13.54 -5.06
C THR A 171 7.20 -14.88 -5.71
N VAL A 172 6.15 -15.68 -5.87
CA VAL A 172 6.22 -16.97 -6.57
C VAL A 172 6.03 -16.72 -8.07
N GLN A 173 7.05 -17.06 -8.88
CA GLN A 173 7.06 -16.85 -10.33
C GLN A 173 6.71 -18.12 -11.14
N GLY A 174 6.59 -19.27 -10.50
CA GLY A 174 6.49 -20.59 -11.17
C GLY A 174 5.17 -21.30 -10.97
N ALA A 175 4.93 -22.28 -11.85
CA ALA A 175 3.92 -23.34 -11.75
C ALA A 175 2.45 -22.92 -11.54
N VAL A 176 2.06 -21.80 -12.13
CA VAL A 176 0.64 -21.49 -12.27
C VAL A 176 0.13 -22.22 -13.53
N SER A 177 -0.89 -23.05 -13.37
CA SER A 177 -1.58 -23.64 -14.52
C SER A 177 -2.14 -22.54 -15.41
N ASP A 178 -1.90 -22.62 -16.71
CA ASP A 178 -2.52 -21.72 -17.69
C ASP A 178 -3.98 -22.14 -18.00
N GLU A 179 -4.47 -23.22 -17.37
CA GLU A 179 -5.87 -23.63 -17.47
C GLU A 179 -6.74 -22.77 -16.57
N ASP A 180 -7.81 -22.24 -17.12
CA ASP A 180 -8.85 -21.56 -16.36
C ASP A 180 -9.52 -22.56 -15.40
N LYS A 181 -9.33 -22.36 -14.10
CA LYS A 181 -9.97 -23.17 -13.06
C LYS A 181 -10.88 -22.28 -12.21
N LEU A 182 -12.12 -22.73 -12.07
CA LEU A 182 -13.01 -22.14 -11.07
C LEU A 182 -12.65 -22.72 -9.70
N LEU A 183 -12.23 -21.87 -8.79
CA LEU A 183 -11.98 -22.25 -7.40
C LEU A 183 -13.07 -21.66 -6.52
N VAL A 184 -13.68 -22.49 -5.71
CA VAL A 184 -14.73 -22.09 -4.76
C VAL A 184 -14.20 -22.26 -3.34
N HIS A 185 -14.39 -21.26 -2.50
CA HIS A 185 -14.05 -21.32 -1.09
C HIS A 185 -15.12 -20.62 -0.24
N ALA A 186 -15.28 -21.04 1.00
CA ALA A 186 -16.02 -20.28 1.99
C ALA A 186 -15.25 -19.00 2.37
N ALA A 187 -15.97 -17.93 2.72
CA ALA A 187 -15.37 -16.60 2.96
C ALA A 187 -14.24 -16.61 4.01
N ASP A 188 -14.31 -17.50 4.98
CA ASP A 188 -13.35 -17.63 6.09
C ASP A 188 -12.54 -18.94 6.01
N SER A 189 -12.39 -19.52 4.82
CA SER A 189 -11.63 -20.75 4.61
C SER A 189 -10.34 -20.51 3.84
N ASP A 190 -9.29 -21.20 4.23
CA ASP A 190 -8.01 -21.24 3.50
C ASP A 190 -7.98 -22.31 2.41
N CYS A 191 -9.05 -23.09 2.29
CA CYS A 191 -9.14 -24.18 1.34
C CYS A 191 -9.96 -23.76 0.12
N PHE A 192 -9.43 -24.05 -1.08
CA PHE A 192 -10.15 -23.97 -2.35
C PHE A 192 -10.51 -25.35 -2.83
N VAL A 193 -11.66 -25.50 -3.44
CA VAL A 193 -12.10 -26.73 -4.08
C VAL A 193 -12.31 -26.44 -5.57
N SER A 194 -11.64 -27.20 -6.43
CA SER A 194 -11.73 -27.08 -7.89
C SER A 194 -12.59 -28.17 -8.54
N GLU A 195 -12.77 -29.30 -7.84
CA GLU A 195 -13.51 -30.47 -8.33
C GLU A 195 -14.19 -31.18 -7.16
N GLY A 196 -15.36 -31.76 -7.39
CA GLY A 196 -16.12 -32.57 -6.43
C GLY A 196 -17.22 -31.84 -5.68
N GLU A 197 -17.80 -32.49 -4.69
CA GLU A 197 -18.84 -31.90 -3.85
C GLU A 197 -18.22 -30.93 -2.83
N VAL A 198 -18.73 -29.70 -2.81
CA VAL A 198 -18.37 -28.70 -1.82
C VAL A 198 -19.34 -28.83 -0.65
N SER A 199 -18.90 -29.40 0.47
CA SER A 199 -19.63 -29.28 1.73
C SER A 199 -19.23 -28.00 2.44
N LEU A 200 -20.14 -27.07 2.59
CA LEU A 200 -19.93 -25.91 3.47
C LEU A 200 -19.95 -26.37 4.93
N PRO A 201 -19.13 -25.78 5.80
CA PRO A 201 -19.20 -26.07 7.23
C PRO A 201 -20.61 -25.73 7.73
N GLU A 202 -21.21 -26.60 8.55
CA GLU A 202 -22.48 -26.31 9.20
C GLU A 202 -22.35 -25.04 10.05
N PHE A 203 -23.13 -24.04 9.73
CA PHE A 203 -23.26 -22.88 10.61
C PHE A 203 -24.06 -23.30 11.85
N THR A 204 -23.36 -23.61 12.93
CA THR A 204 -24.02 -23.71 14.22
C THR A 204 -24.44 -22.30 14.63
N SER A 205 -25.74 -22.04 14.65
CA SER A 205 -26.30 -20.82 15.26
C SER A 205 -25.87 -20.76 16.73
N VAL A 206 -25.10 -19.72 17.07
CA VAL A 206 -24.84 -19.35 18.44
C VAL A 206 -26.01 -18.56 18.98
#